data_18f05d7349f6b20aad7840eb39425c8c
#
_entry.id   18f05d7349f6b20aad7840eb39425c8c
#
_cell.length_a   1.000
_cell.length_b   1.000
_cell.length_c   1.000
_cell.angle_alpha   90.00
_cell.angle_beta   90.00
_cell.angle_gamma   90.00
#
_symmetry.space_group_name_H-M   'P 1'
#
loop_
_entity.id
_entity.type
_entity.pdbx_description
1 polymer ?
#
loop_
_entity_poly.entity_id
_entity_poly.type
_entity_poly.pdbx_seq_one_letter_code
_entity_poly.pdbx_strand_id
1 'polypeptide(L)'
;MSKERLELNKNLAQMLKGGVIMDVTTPEQAKIAEAAGACAVMALERIPADIRAAGGVSRMSDPKMIQGIQNAVSIPVMAKCRIGHFAEAQILQAIAIDYIDESEVLSPADDKYHIDKTAFDVPFVCGAKDLGEALRRINEGASMIRTKGEPGTGDVVQAVRHMRLMQSEIRRIGSMSEDELFDAAKELQVPYDLVLYVHENKKLPVVNFAAGGVATPADAALMMQLGAEGVFVGSGIFKSGDPEKRAAAIVKAVTNYTDAKLLAELSEDLGEAMVGINEQEIQLLMAERGK
;
A
#
# COMPACT_ATOMS: atom_id res chain seq x y z
N MET A 1 14.33 -5.12 17.76
CA MET A 1 14.99 -4.22 16.77
C MET A 1 15.56 -3.00 17.46
N SER A 2 16.77 -2.53 17.08
CA SER A 2 17.33 -1.28 17.60
C SER A 2 16.57 -0.06 17.04
N LYS A 3 16.66 1.10 17.73
CA LYS A 3 16.11 2.36 17.22
C LYS A 3 16.74 2.75 15.87
N GLU A 4 18.03 2.48 15.70
CA GLU A 4 18.75 2.71 14.43
C GLU A 4 18.20 1.87 13.28
N ARG A 5 17.86 0.59 13.53
CA ARG A 5 17.27 -0.27 12.52
C ARG A 5 15.86 0.18 12.13
N LEU A 6 15.04 0.60 13.10
CA LEU A 6 13.72 1.14 12.81
C LEU A 6 13.79 2.41 11.94
N GLU A 7 14.75 3.29 12.25
CA GLU A 7 14.97 4.49 11.45
C GLU A 7 15.48 4.17 10.04
N LEU A 8 16.40 3.20 9.91
CA LEU A 8 16.84 2.70 8.62
C LEU A 8 15.66 2.16 7.79
N ASN A 9 14.77 1.37 8.38
CA ASN A 9 13.61 0.81 7.71
C ASN A 9 12.65 1.91 7.21
N LYS A 10 12.43 2.97 7.99
CA LYS A 10 11.66 4.15 7.55
C LYS A 10 12.35 4.86 6.38
N ASN A 11 13.66 5.02 6.43
CA ASN A 11 14.41 5.65 5.36
C ASN A 11 14.41 4.82 4.07
N LEU A 12 14.46 3.48 4.16
CA LEU A 12 14.29 2.60 3.01
C LEU A 12 12.91 2.79 2.37
N ALA A 13 11.84 2.85 3.17
CA ALA A 13 10.50 3.12 2.66
C ALA A 13 10.38 4.53 2.06
N GLN A 14 11.03 5.54 2.66
CA GLN A 14 11.07 6.92 2.16
C GLN A 14 11.70 7.01 0.75
N MET A 15 12.65 6.13 0.40
CA MET A 15 13.25 6.09 -0.94
C MET A 15 12.25 5.74 -2.04
N LEU A 16 11.12 5.12 -1.72
CA LEU A 16 10.08 4.75 -2.68
C LEU A 16 9.10 5.89 -2.96
N LYS A 17 9.18 7.00 -2.22
CA LYS A 17 8.29 8.15 -2.35
C LYS A 17 8.27 8.70 -3.79
N GLY A 18 7.06 8.96 -4.28
CA GLY A 18 6.83 9.42 -5.67
C GLY A 18 6.81 8.30 -6.69
N GLY A 19 6.92 7.05 -6.25
CA GLY A 19 6.96 5.87 -7.11
C GLY A 19 5.64 5.11 -7.21
N VAL A 20 5.68 4.08 -8.06
CA VAL A 20 4.60 3.10 -8.26
C VAL A 20 5.10 1.72 -7.87
N ILE A 21 4.35 1.04 -7.02
CA ILE A 21 4.57 -0.36 -6.64
C ILE A 21 3.52 -1.19 -7.37
N MET A 22 3.96 -2.20 -8.12
CA MET A 22 3.09 -3.00 -8.98
C MET A 22 2.98 -4.44 -8.49
N ASP A 23 1.76 -4.96 -8.39
CA ASP A 23 1.52 -6.38 -8.12
C ASP A 23 1.88 -7.22 -9.35
N VAL A 24 2.67 -8.25 -9.15
CA VAL A 24 3.14 -9.15 -10.21
C VAL A 24 3.02 -10.61 -9.75
N THR A 25 2.70 -11.51 -10.69
CA THR A 25 2.52 -12.94 -10.42
C THR A 25 3.56 -13.82 -11.11
N THR A 26 4.36 -13.26 -12.03
CA THR A 26 5.42 -13.97 -12.74
C THR A 26 6.67 -13.11 -12.90
N PRO A 27 7.84 -13.73 -13.13
CA PRO A 27 9.07 -13.02 -13.46
C PRO A 27 8.94 -12.10 -14.68
N GLU A 28 8.13 -12.49 -15.69
CA GLU A 28 7.89 -11.69 -16.90
C GLU A 28 7.11 -10.41 -16.58
N GLN A 29 6.06 -10.51 -15.76
CA GLN A 29 5.33 -9.34 -15.28
C GLN A 29 6.22 -8.40 -14.46
N ALA A 30 7.10 -8.95 -13.63
CA ALA A 30 8.05 -8.16 -12.85
C ALA A 30 9.01 -7.37 -13.75
N LYS A 31 9.52 -7.97 -14.83
CA LYS A 31 10.36 -7.27 -15.82
C LYS A 31 9.59 -6.17 -16.56
N ILE A 32 8.32 -6.38 -16.88
CA ILE A 32 7.45 -5.34 -17.47
C ILE A 32 7.29 -4.17 -16.51
N ALA A 33 7.04 -4.46 -15.22
CA ALA A 33 6.90 -3.43 -14.19
C ALA A 33 8.20 -2.62 -14.03
N GLU A 34 9.35 -3.29 -13.95
CA GLU A 34 10.67 -2.64 -13.87
C GLU A 34 10.96 -1.78 -15.11
N ALA A 35 10.72 -2.31 -16.31
CA ALA A 35 10.89 -1.58 -17.56
C ALA A 35 9.98 -0.35 -17.67
N ALA A 36 8.78 -0.41 -17.09
CA ALA A 36 7.85 0.71 -17.00
C ALA A 36 8.29 1.79 -16.01
N GLY A 37 9.28 1.51 -15.14
CA GLY A 37 9.80 2.43 -14.13
C GLY A 37 9.15 2.28 -12.75
N ALA A 38 8.58 1.12 -12.42
CA ALA A 38 8.13 0.83 -11.06
C ALA A 38 9.29 0.97 -10.07
N CYS A 39 9.02 1.51 -8.88
CA CYS A 39 10.03 1.64 -7.82
C CYS A 39 10.20 0.35 -7.00
N ALA A 40 9.21 -0.54 -7.03
CA ALA A 40 9.22 -1.86 -6.42
C ALA A 40 8.11 -2.72 -7.06
N VAL A 41 8.15 -4.02 -6.84
CA VAL A 41 7.06 -4.95 -7.18
C VAL A 41 6.57 -5.68 -5.93
N MET A 42 5.29 -6.06 -5.94
CA MET A 42 4.66 -6.92 -4.94
C MET A 42 4.48 -8.30 -5.55
N ALA A 43 5.20 -9.29 -5.05
CA ALA A 43 5.11 -10.67 -5.51
C ALA A 43 3.89 -11.37 -4.91
N LEU A 44 3.00 -11.86 -5.75
CA LEU A 44 1.75 -12.54 -5.38
C LEU A 44 1.50 -13.73 -6.31
N GLU A 45 0.99 -14.84 -5.80
CA GLU A 45 0.48 -15.93 -6.65
C GLU A 45 -0.83 -15.54 -7.35
N ARG A 46 -1.63 -14.71 -6.70
CA ARG A 46 -2.90 -14.18 -7.20
C ARG A 46 -3.01 -12.70 -6.88
N ILE A 47 -3.31 -11.91 -7.89
CA ILE A 47 -3.65 -10.50 -7.70
C ILE A 47 -5.00 -10.35 -6.97
N PRO A 48 -5.28 -9.22 -6.34
CA PRO A 48 -6.49 -9.04 -5.53
C PRO A 48 -7.81 -9.39 -6.23
N ALA A 49 -7.95 -9.12 -7.53
CA ALA A 49 -9.14 -9.48 -8.30
C ALA A 49 -9.35 -11.01 -8.36
N ASP A 50 -8.27 -11.77 -8.54
CA ASP A 50 -8.33 -13.24 -8.58
C ASP A 50 -8.58 -13.83 -7.18
N ILE A 51 -8.07 -13.20 -6.12
CA ILE A 51 -8.38 -13.56 -4.72
C ILE A 51 -9.88 -13.41 -4.46
N ARG A 52 -10.50 -12.30 -4.90
CA ARG A 52 -11.94 -12.09 -4.78
C ARG A 52 -12.75 -13.14 -5.54
N ALA A 53 -12.36 -13.42 -6.78
CA ALA A 53 -13.06 -14.38 -7.64
C ALA A 53 -12.96 -15.82 -7.11
N ALA A 54 -11.81 -16.21 -6.55
CA ALA A 54 -11.60 -17.57 -6.04
C ALA A 54 -12.31 -17.81 -4.70
N GLY A 55 -12.48 -16.75 -3.87
CA GLY A 55 -13.00 -16.90 -2.50
C GLY A 55 -12.08 -17.72 -1.60
N GLY A 56 -12.62 -18.14 -0.44
CA GLY A 56 -11.92 -18.99 0.50
C GLY A 56 -10.80 -18.29 1.27
N VAL A 57 -9.86 -19.08 1.82
CA VAL A 57 -8.74 -18.59 2.62
C VAL A 57 -7.56 -18.28 1.73
N SER A 58 -7.16 -17.00 1.69
CA SER A 58 -5.98 -16.53 0.97
C SER A 58 -4.77 -16.44 1.93
N ARG A 59 -3.64 -17.01 1.53
CA ARG A 59 -2.44 -17.18 2.36
C ARG A 59 -1.22 -16.54 1.68
N MET A 60 -0.09 -16.48 2.40
CA MET A 60 1.22 -16.15 1.86
C MET A 60 1.53 -16.97 0.59
N SER A 61 2.13 -16.35 -0.40
CA SER A 61 2.55 -17.00 -1.65
C SER A 61 3.75 -17.93 -1.44
N ASP A 62 3.93 -18.88 -2.37
CA ASP A 62 5.05 -19.83 -2.35
C ASP A 62 6.40 -19.10 -2.37
N PRO A 63 7.31 -19.39 -1.43
CA PRO A 63 8.63 -18.77 -1.37
C PRO A 63 9.46 -18.96 -2.65
N LYS A 64 9.33 -20.10 -3.34
CA LYS A 64 10.06 -20.36 -4.59
C LYS A 64 9.57 -19.44 -5.72
N MET A 65 8.27 -19.17 -5.78
CA MET A 65 7.70 -18.20 -6.73
C MET A 65 8.21 -16.79 -6.43
N ILE A 66 8.22 -16.38 -5.16
CA ILE A 66 8.74 -15.07 -4.73
C ILE A 66 10.22 -14.93 -5.11
N GLN A 67 11.04 -15.94 -4.82
CA GLN A 67 12.46 -15.95 -5.21
C GLN A 67 12.67 -15.90 -6.72
N GLY A 68 11.79 -16.52 -7.51
CA GLY A 68 11.79 -16.40 -8.97
C GLY A 68 11.63 -14.96 -9.44
N ILE A 69 10.76 -14.19 -8.78
CA ILE A 69 10.57 -12.75 -9.05
C ILE A 69 11.79 -11.95 -8.55
N GLN A 70 12.31 -12.21 -7.33
CA GLN A 70 13.52 -11.56 -6.82
C GLN A 70 14.71 -11.71 -7.78
N ASN A 71 14.88 -12.89 -8.38
CA ASN A 71 15.97 -13.16 -9.33
C ASN A 71 15.76 -12.50 -10.71
N ALA A 72 14.56 -12.03 -11.02
CA ALA A 72 14.21 -11.49 -12.33
C ALA A 72 14.39 -9.98 -12.46
N VAL A 73 14.41 -9.24 -11.35
CA VAL A 73 14.45 -7.76 -11.32
C VAL A 73 15.53 -7.25 -10.37
N SER A 74 15.95 -6.01 -10.58
CA SER A 74 16.91 -5.30 -9.72
C SER A 74 16.25 -4.34 -8.72
N ILE A 75 14.97 -4.04 -8.91
CA ILE A 75 14.18 -3.22 -7.99
C ILE A 75 13.71 -4.03 -6.78
N PRO A 76 13.41 -3.40 -5.64
CA PRO A 76 12.93 -4.09 -4.44
C PRO A 76 11.70 -4.96 -4.70
N VAL A 77 11.65 -6.11 -4.04
CA VAL A 77 10.53 -7.04 -4.07
C VAL A 77 9.86 -7.09 -2.70
N MET A 78 8.56 -6.88 -2.69
CA MET A 78 7.70 -7.01 -1.52
C MET A 78 6.91 -8.32 -1.57
N ALA A 79 6.51 -8.84 -0.43
CA ALA A 79 5.57 -9.95 -0.34
C ALA A 79 4.61 -9.75 0.83
N LYS A 80 3.43 -10.39 0.74
CA LYS A 80 2.37 -10.28 1.75
C LYS A 80 2.39 -11.43 2.72
N CYS A 81 2.19 -11.10 4.01
CA CYS A 81 1.80 -12.07 5.04
C CYS A 81 0.38 -11.74 5.55
N ARG A 82 -0.27 -12.72 6.15
CA ARG A 82 -1.58 -12.53 6.77
C ARG A 82 -1.46 -11.70 8.05
N ILE A 83 -2.47 -10.90 8.35
CA ILE A 83 -2.53 -10.15 9.60
C ILE A 83 -2.37 -11.09 10.80
N GLY A 84 -1.42 -10.76 11.71
CA GLY A 84 -1.10 -11.52 12.91
C GLY A 84 -0.26 -12.79 12.67
N HIS A 85 0.03 -13.14 11.42
CA HIS A 85 0.76 -14.38 11.12
C HIS A 85 2.28 -14.18 11.13
N PHE A 86 2.86 -14.02 12.32
CA PHE A 86 4.30 -13.78 12.48
C PHE A 86 5.19 -14.89 11.87
N ALA A 87 4.72 -16.16 11.81
CA ALA A 87 5.50 -17.23 11.19
C ALA A 87 5.62 -17.07 9.66
N GLU A 88 4.57 -16.56 8.96
CA GLU A 88 4.70 -16.17 7.55
C GLU A 88 5.73 -15.05 7.37
N ALA A 89 5.72 -14.05 8.24
CA ALA A 89 6.72 -12.98 8.21
C ALA A 89 8.14 -13.49 8.45
N GLN A 90 8.35 -14.46 9.35
CA GLN A 90 9.63 -15.11 9.58
C GLN A 90 10.13 -15.86 8.33
N ILE A 91 9.24 -16.54 7.61
CA ILE A 91 9.57 -17.20 6.35
C ILE A 91 10.00 -16.18 5.30
N LEU A 92 9.25 -15.09 5.14
CA LEU A 92 9.58 -14.03 4.19
C LEU A 92 10.94 -13.36 4.52
N GLN A 93 11.21 -13.08 5.79
CA GLN A 93 12.51 -12.56 6.20
C GLN A 93 13.63 -13.56 5.91
N ALA A 94 13.40 -14.87 6.10
CA ALA A 94 14.40 -15.91 5.85
C ALA A 94 14.79 -16.04 4.36
N ILE A 95 13.90 -15.68 3.44
CA ILE A 95 14.22 -15.61 1.99
C ILE A 95 14.73 -14.25 1.55
N ALA A 96 15.10 -13.39 2.49
CA ALA A 96 15.67 -12.05 2.24
C ALA A 96 14.75 -11.16 1.41
N ILE A 97 13.44 -11.16 1.70
CA ILE A 97 12.50 -10.22 1.09
C ILE A 97 12.84 -8.77 1.48
N ASP A 98 12.67 -7.81 0.57
CA ASP A 98 13.01 -6.41 0.84
C ASP A 98 12.00 -5.71 1.74
N TYR A 99 10.70 -6.02 1.60
CA TYR A 99 9.61 -5.48 2.41
C TYR A 99 8.53 -6.54 2.64
N ILE A 100 7.89 -6.51 3.80
CA ILE A 100 6.74 -7.36 4.13
C ILE A 100 5.48 -6.48 4.25
N ASP A 101 4.43 -6.80 3.51
CA ASP A 101 3.11 -6.20 3.67
C ASP A 101 2.24 -7.12 4.55
N GLU A 102 2.02 -6.73 5.80
CA GLU A 102 1.01 -7.35 6.68
C GLU A 102 -0.36 -6.89 6.20
N SER A 103 -1.03 -7.76 5.44
CA SER A 103 -2.07 -7.33 4.50
C SER A 103 -3.44 -7.90 4.77
N GLU A 104 -4.44 -7.01 4.78
CA GLU A 104 -5.87 -7.30 4.77
C GLU A 104 -6.35 -7.96 3.46
N VAL A 105 -5.57 -7.91 2.40
CA VAL A 105 -5.86 -8.62 1.13
C VAL A 105 -5.89 -10.12 1.33
N LEU A 106 -4.99 -10.63 2.16
CA LEU A 106 -5.02 -12.03 2.59
C LEU A 106 -6.03 -12.24 3.72
N SER A 107 -6.43 -13.49 3.95
CA SER A 107 -7.31 -13.83 5.07
C SER A 107 -6.58 -13.64 6.39
N PRO A 108 -7.09 -12.88 7.37
CA PRO A 108 -6.43 -12.73 8.65
C PRO A 108 -6.17 -14.06 9.34
N ALA A 109 -5.03 -14.19 10.01
CA ALA A 109 -4.73 -15.33 10.88
C ALA A 109 -5.05 -15.03 12.34
N ASP A 110 -5.07 -13.75 12.70
CA ASP A 110 -5.46 -13.25 14.00
C ASP A 110 -6.46 -12.10 13.81
N ASP A 111 -7.55 -12.09 14.56
CA ASP A 111 -8.60 -11.08 14.49
C ASP A 111 -8.41 -9.96 15.52
N LYS A 112 -7.42 -10.12 16.41
CA LYS A 112 -7.14 -9.20 17.51
C LYS A 112 -5.74 -8.58 17.44
N TYR A 113 -4.71 -9.38 17.16
CA TYR A 113 -3.32 -8.94 17.23
C TYR A 113 -2.69 -8.82 15.85
N HIS A 114 -2.03 -7.69 15.62
CA HIS A 114 -1.08 -7.52 14.53
C HIS A 114 0.31 -8.02 14.95
N ILE A 115 1.17 -8.24 13.96
CA ILE A 115 2.55 -8.65 14.18
C ILE A 115 3.30 -7.52 14.91
N ASP A 116 4.08 -7.88 15.94
CA ASP A 116 5.10 -6.99 16.49
C ASP A 116 6.26 -6.88 15.49
N LYS A 117 6.25 -5.81 14.72
CA LYS A 117 7.21 -5.55 13.64
C LYS A 117 8.59 -5.20 14.17
N THR A 118 8.68 -4.83 15.45
CA THR A 118 9.96 -4.56 16.11
C THR A 118 10.81 -5.81 16.33
N ALA A 119 10.21 -7.00 16.18
CA ALA A 119 10.90 -8.28 16.24
C ALA A 119 11.61 -8.67 14.92
N PHE A 120 11.48 -7.85 13.86
CA PHE A 120 12.00 -8.14 12.52
C PHE A 120 12.99 -7.07 12.05
N ASP A 121 13.94 -7.46 11.20
CA ASP A 121 14.87 -6.53 10.56
C ASP A 121 14.34 -5.95 9.24
N VAL A 122 13.34 -6.59 8.63
CA VAL A 122 12.70 -6.18 7.37
C VAL A 122 11.70 -5.06 7.62
N PRO A 123 11.64 -4.00 6.76
CA PRO A 123 10.60 -2.98 6.84
C PRO A 123 9.21 -3.54 6.52
N PHE A 124 8.20 -3.11 7.30
CA PHE A 124 6.81 -3.50 7.12
C PHE A 124 5.96 -2.38 6.49
N VAL A 125 5.07 -2.81 5.60
CA VAL A 125 3.97 -2.02 5.03
C VAL A 125 2.67 -2.46 5.67
N CYS A 126 1.78 -1.52 6.01
CA CYS A 126 0.44 -1.82 6.53
C CYS A 126 -0.62 -0.92 5.90
N GLY A 127 -1.82 -1.46 5.73
CA GLY A 127 -2.99 -0.70 5.34
C GLY A 127 -3.61 0.04 6.52
N ALA A 128 -4.17 1.22 6.24
CA ALA A 128 -4.97 2.00 7.20
C ALA A 128 -6.09 2.75 6.50
N LYS A 129 -7.23 2.91 7.18
CA LYS A 129 -8.39 3.66 6.69
C LYS A 129 -8.42 5.10 7.23
N ASP A 130 -7.83 5.30 8.41
CA ASP A 130 -7.85 6.54 9.18
C ASP A 130 -6.54 6.76 9.92
N LEU A 131 -6.39 7.93 10.54
CA LEU A 131 -5.18 8.32 11.27
C LEU A 131 -4.92 7.43 12.49
N GLY A 132 -5.96 7.05 13.23
CA GLY A 132 -5.81 6.20 14.41
C GLY A 132 -5.26 4.83 14.04
N GLU A 133 -5.80 4.20 13.00
CA GLU A 133 -5.32 2.92 12.50
C GLU A 133 -3.87 3.04 12.00
N ALA A 134 -3.54 4.09 11.24
CA ALA A 134 -2.17 4.33 10.76
C ALA A 134 -1.17 4.47 11.92
N LEU A 135 -1.49 5.27 12.93
CA LEU A 135 -0.61 5.50 14.07
C LEU A 135 -0.46 4.25 14.93
N ARG A 136 -1.49 3.40 15.05
CA ARG A 136 -1.37 2.09 15.72
C ARG A 136 -0.40 1.17 14.97
N ARG A 137 -0.48 1.08 13.64
CA ARG A 137 0.47 0.29 12.81
C ARG A 137 1.89 0.83 12.93
N ILE A 138 2.06 2.16 12.94
CA ILE A 138 3.37 2.80 13.13
C ILE A 138 3.93 2.50 14.51
N ASN A 139 3.10 2.53 15.55
CA ASN A 139 3.50 2.19 16.92
C ASN A 139 3.99 0.72 17.03
N GLU A 140 3.45 -0.17 16.23
CA GLU A 140 3.88 -1.57 16.14
C GLU A 140 5.15 -1.75 15.29
N GLY A 141 5.68 -0.69 14.68
CA GLY A 141 6.91 -0.70 13.89
C GLY A 141 6.74 -0.67 12.37
N ALA A 142 5.55 -0.36 11.85
CA ALA A 142 5.37 -0.17 10.41
C ALA A 142 6.23 0.98 9.89
N SER A 143 6.88 0.76 8.74
CA SER A 143 7.78 1.71 8.07
C SER A 143 7.11 2.44 6.90
N MET A 144 5.96 1.94 6.44
CA MET A 144 5.12 2.53 5.39
C MET A 144 3.66 2.27 5.70
N ILE A 145 2.82 3.25 5.44
CA ILE A 145 1.36 3.12 5.44
C ILE A 145 0.85 3.22 4.00
N ARG A 146 -0.22 2.51 3.71
CA ARG A 146 -1.01 2.69 2.49
C ARG A 146 -2.50 2.75 2.84
N THR A 147 -3.30 3.36 1.98
CA THR A 147 -4.76 3.22 2.12
C THR A 147 -5.14 1.75 1.95
N LYS A 148 -6.14 1.28 2.67
CA LYS A 148 -6.71 -0.04 2.42
C LYS A 148 -7.44 -0.06 1.09
N GLY A 149 -8.31 0.91 0.83
CA GLY A 149 -9.17 0.90 -0.35
C GLY A 149 -10.01 -0.37 -0.41
N GLU A 150 -10.41 -0.79 -1.61
CA GLU A 150 -10.94 -2.13 -1.88
C GLU A 150 -10.17 -2.75 -3.04
N PRO A 151 -9.08 -3.47 -2.76
CA PRO A 151 -8.19 -4.04 -3.77
C PRO A 151 -8.92 -5.01 -4.70
N GLY A 152 -8.54 -4.99 -5.98
CA GLY A 152 -9.09 -5.88 -7.00
C GLY A 152 -10.45 -5.48 -7.55
N THR A 153 -11.00 -4.32 -7.17
CA THR A 153 -12.28 -3.81 -7.68
C THR A 153 -12.12 -2.94 -8.92
N GLY A 154 -10.96 -2.29 -9.12
CA GLY A 154 -10.80 -1.26 -10.15
C GLY A 154 -11.63 0.00 -9.90
N ASP A 155 -12.20 0.14 -8.70
CA ASP A 155 -12.95 1.30 -8.23
C ASP A 155 -12.16 1.99 -7.11
N VAL A 156 -11.74 3.22 -7.36
CA VAL A 156 -10.85 3.98 -6.47
C VAL A 156 -11.59 4.68 -5.31
N VAL A 157 -12.92 4.62 -5.29
CA VAL A 157 -13.75 5.41 -4.35
C VAL A 157 -13.39 5.20 -2.88
N GLN A 158 -13.11 3.95 -2.46
CA GLN A 158 -12.72 3.65 -1.08
C GLN A 158 -11.33 4.19 -0.74
N ALA A 159 -10.37 4.06 -1.65
CA ALA A 159 -9.04 4.65 -1.46
C ALA A 159 -9.11 6.19 -1.35
N VAL A 160 -9.96 6.83 -2.14
CA VAL A 160 -10.23 8.28 -2.06
C VAL A 160 -10.81 8.65 -0.69
N ARG A 161 -11.80 7.90 -0.20
CA ARG A 161 -12.38 8.14 1.14
C ARG A 161 -11.32 8.03 2.23
N HIS A 162 -10.52 6.97 2.22
CA HIS A 162 -9.47 6.75 3.23
C HIS A 162 -8.40 7.86 3.17
N MET A 163 -7.94 8.24 1.98
CA MET A 163 -6.95 9.32 1.85
C MET A 163 -7.50 10.66 2.32
N ARG A 164 -8.74 11.00 1.93
CA ARG A 164 -9.39 12.24 2.38
C ARG A 164 -9.60 12.27 3.89
N LEU A 165 -10.02 11.16 4.49
CA LEU A 165 -10.18 11.03 5.94
C LEU A 165 -8.84 11.22 6.64
N MET A 166 -7.80 10.50 6.22
CA MET A 166 -6.44 10.64 6.75
C MET A 166 -5.96 12.09 6.72
N GLN A 167 -6.06 12.74 5.58
CA GLN A 167 -5.62 14.13 5.43
C GLN A 167 -6.46 15.12 6.25
N SER A 168 -7.76 14.87 6.41
CA SER A 168 -8.61 15.72 7.26
C SER A 168 -8.27 15.59 8.74
N GLU A 169 -8.00 14.38 9.20
CA GLU A 169 -7.62 14.10 10.59
C GLU A 169 -6.21 14.66 10.91
N ILE A 170 -5.26 14.53 10.00
CA ILE A 170 -3.94 15.18 10.13
C ILE A 170 -4.10 16.70 10.28
N ARG A 171 -4.94 17.34 9.46
CA ARG A 171 -5.22 18.78 9.58
C ARG A 171 -5.89 19.11 10.91
N ARG A 172 -6.86 18.30 11.36
CA ARG A 172 -7.53 18.45 12.66
C ARG A 172 -6.51 18.45 13.80
N ILE A 173 -5.69 17.42 13.89
CA ILE A 173 -4.64 17.32 14.92
C ILE A 173 -3.68 18.51 14.82
N GLY A 174 -3.28 18.87 13.60
CA GLY A 174 -2.38 19.99 13.36
C GLY A 174 -2.90 21.36 13.79
N SER A 175 -4.22 21.51 13.98
CA SER A 175 -4.86 22.78 14.40
C SER A 175 -5.27 22.81 15.88
N MET A 176 -5.13 21.70 16.63
CA MET A 176 -5.44 21.63 18.05
C MET A 176 -4.46 22.42 18.90
N SER A 177 -4.89 22.80 20.10
CA SER A 177 -3.98 23.25 21.17
C SER A 177 -3.29 22.04 21.83
N GLU A 178 -2.14 22.27 22.47
CA GLU A 178 -1.35 21.17 23.04
C GLU A 178 -2.10 20.37 24.13
N ASP A 179 -2.95 21.01 24.90
CA ASP A 179 -3.76 20.37 25.94
C ASP A 179 -4.84 19.44 25.35
N GLU A 180 -5.34 19.72 24.14
CA GLU A 180 -6.29 18.86 23.44
C GLU A 180 -5.65 17.55 22.92
N LEU A 181 -4.32 17.53 22.74
CA LEU A 181 -3.62 16.36 22.17
C LEU A 181 -3.68 15.13 23.09
N PHE A 182 -3.81 15.30 24.41
CA PHE A 182 -3.99 14.18 25.34
C PHE A 182 -5.32 13.45 25.09
N ASP A 183 -6.38 14.21 24.85
CA ASP A 183 -7.68 13.63 24.55
C ASP A 183 -7.72 13.00 23.15
N ALA A 184 -7.12 13.67 22.17
CA ALA A 184 -6.95 13.12 20.81
C ALA A 184 -6.17 11.78 20.83
N ALA A 185 -5.10 11.66 21.62
CA ALA A 185 -4.35 10.41 21.75
C ALA A 185 -5.21 9.27 22.34
N LYS A 186 -6.06 9.60 23.31
CA LYS A 186 -7.02 8.66 23.90
C LYS A 186 -8.12 8.25 22.91
N GLU A 187 -8.69 9.21 22.17
CA GLU A 187 -9.68 8.94 21.12
C GLU A 187 -9.13 8.02 20.01
N LEU A 188 -7.92 8.33 19.52
CA LEU A 188 -7.24 7.56 18.49
C LEU A 188 -6.65 6.23 19.00
N GLN A 189 -6.61 6.03 20.34
CA GLN A 189 -6.02 4.85 20.98
C GLN A 189 -4.54 4.64 20.60
N VAL A 190 -3.74 5.71 20.68
CA VAL A 190 -2.33 5.73 20.31
C VAL A 190 -1.48 6.46 21.34
N PRO A 191 -0.15 6.22 21.37
CA PRO A 191 0.76 6.99 22.22
C PRO A 191 0.72 8.49 21.91
N TYR A 192 0.79 9.30 22.97
CA TYR A 192 0.80 10.76 22.88
C TYR A 192 1.90 11.29 21.95
N ASP A 193 3.11 10.71 21.99
CA ASP A 193 4.25 11.16 21.19
C ASP A 193 3.98 11.08 19.67
N LEU A 194 3.17 10.12 19.23
CA LEU A 194 2.78 10.03 17.82
C LEU A 194 1.79 11.12 17.42
N VAL A 195 0.86 11.47 18.31
CA VAL A 195 -0.08 12.58 18.08
C VAL A 195 0.67 13.91 18.08
N LEU A 196 1.58 14.11 19.03
CA LEU A 196 2.46 15.28 19.08
C LEU A 196 3.28 15.41 17.79
N TYR A 197 3.86 14.31 17.29
CA TYR A 197 4.57 14.33 16.02
C TYR A 197 3.69 14.81 14.87
N VAL A 198 2.46 14.30 14.75
CA VAL A 198 1.51 14.73 13.71
C VAL A 198 1.12 16.19 13.89
N HIS A 199 0.92 16.64 15.12
CA HIS A 199 0.62 18.03 15.44
C HIS A 199 1.73 18.98 14.97
N GLU A 200 2.99 18.68 15.28
CA GLU A 200 4.14 19.50 14.93
C GLU A 200 4.47 19.45 13.44
N ASN A 201 4.45 18.27 12.83
CA ASN A 201 4.94 18.03 11.47
C ASN A 201 3.86 18.07 10.38
N LYS A 202 2.57 18.05 10.74
CA LYS A 202 1.41 18.03 9.82
C LYS A 202 1.43 16.87 8.82
N LYS A 203 2.05 15.75 9.20
CA LYS A 203 2.20 14.53 8.38
C LYS A 203 2.43 13.31 9.25
N LEU A 204 2.31 12.12 8.67
CA LEU A 204 2.74 10.88 9.32
C LEU A 204 4.27 10.80 9.47
N PRO A 205 4.80 10.07 10.46
CA PRO A 205 6.24 9.82 10.61
C PRO A 205 6.82 8.83 9.58
N VAL A 206 5.99 8.28 8.71
CA VAL A 206 6.35 7.37 7.62
C VAL A 206 5.60 7.77 6.35
N VAL A 207 6.05 7.28 5.18
CA VAL A 207 5.37 7.54 3.91
C VAL A 207 3.98 6.91 3.88
N ASN A 208 3.04 7.58 3.21
CA ASN A 208 1.67 7.13 3.03
C ASN A 208 1.31 7.02 1.55
N PHE A 209 1.16 5.80 1.05
CA PHE A 209 0.82 5.51 -0.33
C PHE A 209 -0.70 5.30 -0.50
N ALA A 210 -1.18 5.49 -1.72
CA ALA A 210 -2.53 5.09 -2.08
C ALA A 210 -2.54 3.65 -2.60
N ALA A 211 -3.53 2.87 -2.18
CA ALA A 211 -3.78 1.52 -2.65
C ALA A 211 -5.28 1.24 -2.69
N GLY A 212 -5.68 0.32 -3.57
CA GLY A 212 -7.05 -0.17 -3.70
C GLY A 212 -7.84 0.52 -4.79
N GLY A 213 -7.99 -0.15 -5.94
CA GLY A 213 -8.84 0.26 -7.05
C GLY A 213 -8.22 1.18 -8.09
N VAL A 214 -6.95 1.55 -7.99
CA VAL A 214 -6.26 2.34 -9.03
C VAL A 214 -6.15 1.51 -10.32
N ALA A 215 -6.72 2.01 -11.42
CA ALA A 215 -6.77 1.31 -12.70
C ALA A 215 -6.32 2.17 -13.89
N THR A 216 -6.25 3.49 -13.73
CA THR A 216 -5.95 4.43 -14.80
C THR A 216 -4.90 5.47 -14.39
N PRO A 217 -4.21 6.14 -15.35
CA PRO A 217 -3.36 7.29 -15.04
C PRO A 217 -4.09 8.41 -14.29
N ALA A 218 -5.36 8.64 -14.61
CA ALA A 218 -6.18 9.65 -13.94
C ALA A 218 -6.45 9.29 -12.48
N ASP A 219 -6.72 8.01 -12.15
CA ASP A 219 -6.86 7.55 -10.76
C ASP A 219 -5.59 7.79 -9.96
N ALA A 220 -4.44 7.42 -10.54
CA ALA A 220 -3.14 7.61 -9.90
C ALA A 220 -2.86 9.11 -9.64
N ALA A 221 -3.09 9.96 -10.63
CA ALA A 221 -2.96 11.41 -10.48
C ALA A 221 -3.90 11.99 -9.43
N LEU A 222 -5.16 11.52 -9.37
CA LEU A 222 -6.12 11.91 -8.35
C LEU A 222 -5.59 11.59 -6.95
N MET A 223 -5.10 10.37 -6.72
CA MET A 223 -4.58 9.99 -5.42
C MET A 223 -3.37 10.82 -5.01
N MET A 224 -2.45 11.12 -5.93
CA MET A 224 -1.31 12.00 -5.67
C MET A 224 -1.75 13.43 -5.31
N GLN A 225 -2.73 13.98 -6.02
CA GLN A 225 -3.28 15.31 -5.72
C GLN A 225 -4.03 15.35 -4.38
N LEU A 226 -4.57 14.23 -3.92
CA LEU A 226 -5.18 14.09 -2.60
C LEU A 226 -4.17 13.95 -1.44
N GLY A 227 -2.87 13.86 -1.75
CA GLY A 227 -1.81 13.83 -0.77
C GLY A 227 -1.16 12.46 -0.56
N ALA A 228 -1.39 11.50 -1.46
CA ALA A 228 -0.60 10.28 -1.48
C ALA A 228 0.85 10.57 -1.84
N GLU A 229 1.77 9.79 -1.28
CA GLU A 229 3.21 9.92 -1.53
C GLU A 229 3.75 8.86 -2.50
N GLY A 230 2.87 8.17 -3.18
CA GLY A 230 3.06 7.14 -4.18
C GLY A 230 1.81 6.28 -4.31
N VAL A 231 1.80 5.32 -5.22
CA VAL A 231 0.65 4.44 -5.44
C VAL A 231 1.05 2.98 -5.53
N PHE A 232 0.19 2.11 -5.03
CA PHE A 232 0.17 0.69 -5.34
C PHE A 232 -0.85 0.44 -6.44
N VAL A 233 -0.48 -0.32 -7.46
CA VAL A 233 -1.39 -0.76 -8.51
C VAL A 233 -1.38 -2.27 -8.58
N GLY A 234 -2.50 -2.89 -8.23
CA GLY A 234 -2.67 -4.33 -8.26
C GLY A 234 -3.23 -4.81 -9.60
N SER A 235 -4.49 -5.20 -9.61
CA SER A 235 -5.16 -5.77 -10.78
C SER A 235 -5.26 -4.81 -11.98
N GLY A 236 -5.16 -3.51 -11.76
CA GLY A 236 -5.37 -2.47 -12.78
C GLY A 236 -4.41 -2.51 -13.96
N ILE A 237 -3.21 -3.09 -13.81
CA ILE A 237 -2.23 -3.20 -14.90
C ILE A 237 -2.44 -4.49 -15.67
N PHE A 238 -2.23 -5.65 -15.05
CA PHE A 238 -2.19 -6.93 -15.74
C PHE A 238 -3.59 -7.52 -16.10
N LYS A 239 -4.67 -6.90 -15.65
CA LYS A 239 -6.05 -7.15 -16.11
C LYS A 239 -6.52 -6.17 -17.21
N SER A 240 -5.66 -5.29 -17.71
CA SER A 240 -5.96 -4.36 -18.79
C SER A 240 -5.61 -4.93 -20.16
N GLY A 241 -6.09 -4.27 -21.20
CA GLY A 241 -5.85 -4.69 -22.60
C GLY A 241 -4.41 -4.50 -23.07
N ASP A 242 -3.66 -3.53 -22.49
CA ASP A 242 -2.25 -3.27 -22.78
C ASP A 242 -1.48 -2.97 -21.49
N PRO A 243 -1.00 -4.01 -20.79
CA PRO A 243 -0.33 -3.83 -19.49
C PRO A 243 0.97 -3.01 -19.56
N GLU A 244 1.78 -3.18 -20.59
CA GLU A 244 3.07 -2.47 -20.72
C GLU A 244 2.86 -0.97 -20.89
N LYS A 245 1.99 -0.57 -21.82
CA LYS A 245 1.67 0.83 -22.08
C LYS A 245 0.99 1.47 -20.87
N ARG A 246 0.06 0.75 -20.24
CA ARG A 246 -0.66 1.22 -19.04
C ARG A 246 0.27 1.40 -17.83
N ALA A 247 1.17 0.45 -17.59
CA ALA A 247 2.16 0.56 -16.54
C ALA A 247 3.04 1.81 -16.71
N ALA A 248 3.59 2.01 -17.89
CA ALA A 248 4.41 3.18 -18.21
C ALA A 248 3.62 4.50 -18.08
N ALA A 249 2.36 4.53 -18.51
CA ALA A 249 1.49 5.70 -18.40
C ALA A 249 1.19 6.05 -16.92
N ILE A 250 0.91 5.06 -16.09
CA ILE A 250 0.66 5.26 -14.66
C ILE A 250 1.91 5.78 -13.95
N VAL A 251 3.09 5.24 -14.22
CA VAL A 251 4.35 5.73 -13.63
C VAL A 251 4.58 7.20 -13.98
N LYS A 252 4.41 7.58 -15.25
CA LYS A 252 4.53 8.98 -15.69
C LYS A 252 3.47 9.88 -15.08
N ALA A 253 2.24 9.41 -14.93
CA ALA A 253 1.15 10.15 -14.30
C ALA A 253 1.43 10.44 -12.82
N VAL A 254 2.01 9.48 -12.08
CA VAL A 254 2.41 9.68 -10.68
C VAL A 254 3.50 10.74 -10.55
N THR A 255 4.47 10.74 -11.46
CA THR A 255 5.55 11.74 -11.45
C THR A 255 5.05 13.15 -11.84
N ASN A 256 4.06 13.22 -12.73
CA ASN A 256 3.57 14.47 -13.33
C ASN A 256 2.09 14.75 -13.02
N TYR A 257 1.64 14.38 -11.84
CA TYR A 257 0.22 14.33 -11.47
C TYR A 257 -0.51 15.68 -11.51
N THR A 258 0.19 16.80 -11.62
CA THR A 258 -0.40 18.15 -11.75
C THR A 258 -0.40 18.69 -13.19
N ASP A 259 0.25 17.99 -14.13
CA ASP A 259 0.28 18.38 -15.54
C ASP A 259 -0.91 17.79 -16.31
N ALA A 260 -2.04 18.50 -16.32
CA ALA A 260 -3.27 18.04 -16.96
C ALA A 260 -3.11 17.79 -18.46
N LYS A 261 -2.20 18.50 -19.17
CA LYS A 261 -1.96 18.29 -20.59
C LYS A 261 -1.25 16.96 -20.82
N LEU A 262 -0.19 16.69 -20.07
CA LEU A 262 0.51 15.41 -20.12
C LEU A 262 -0.41 14.25 -19.69
N LEU A 263 -1.24 14.44 -18.67
CA LEU A 263 -2.21 13.43 -18.23
C LEU A 263 -3.22 13.08 -19.31
N ALA A 264 -3.64 14.06 -20.14
CA ALA A 264 -4.51 13.80 -21.29
C ALA A 264 -3.79 12.90 -22.31
N GLU A 265 -2.54 13.25 -22.69
CA GLU A 265 -1.72 12.44 -23.61
C GLU A 265 -1.47 11.02 -23.06
N LEU A 266 -1.18 10.87 -21.76
CA LEU A 266 -0.96 9.59 -21.11
C LEU A 266 -2.22 8.71 -21.00
N SER A 267 -3.39 9.29 -21.18
CA SER A 267 -4.67 8.58 -21.11
C SER A 267 -5.15 8.06 -22.47
N GLU A 268 -4.44 8.38 -23.55
CA GLU A 268 -4.82 8.01 -24.92
C GLU A 268 -4.39 6.57 -25.25
N ASP A 269 -5.26 5.85 -25.97
CA ASP A 269 -4.97 4.54 -26.59
C ASP A 269 -4.35 3.50 -25.65
N LEU A 270 -4.80 3.43 -24.38
CA LEU A 270 -4.31 2.47 -23.39
C LEU A 270 -4.94 1.07 -23.48
N GLY A 271 -5.79 0.83 -24.48
CA GLY A 271 -6.63 -0.36 -24.52
C GLY A 271 -7.72 -0.33 -23.43
N GLU A 272 -8.43 -1.42 -23.28
CA GLU A 272 -9.49 -1.52 -22.27
C GLU A 272 -8.87 -1.50 -20.86
N ALA A 273 -9.46 -0.71 -19.98
CA ALA A 273 -9.18 -0.80 -18.56
C ALA A 273 -9.72 -2.13 -17.99
N MET A 274 -9.22 -2.56 -16.83
CA MET A 274 -9.81 -3.73 -16.18
C MET A 274 -11.32 -3.52 -15.97
N VAL A 275 -12.10 -4.58 -16.18
CA VAL A 275 -13.53 -4.57 -15.81
C VAL A 275 -13.59 -4.54 -14.29
N GLY A 276 -14.10 -3.46 -13.72
CA GLY A 276 -14.17 -3.26 -12.28
C GLY A 276 -15.42 -3.90 -11.66
N ILE A 277 -15.47 -3.84 -10.33
CA ILE A 277 -16.62 -4.19 -9.51
C ILE A 277 -17.07 -2.90 -8.81
N ASN A 278 -18.30 -2.46 -9.05
CA ASN A 278 -18.84 -1.28 -8.38
C ASN A 278 -18.92 -1.51 -6.87
N GLU A 279 -18.73 -0.46 -6.08
CA GLU A 279 -18.77 -0.53 -4.61
C GLU A 279 -20.04 -1.22 -4.07
N GLN A 280 -21.20 -0.97 -4.69
CA GLN A 280 -22.48 -1.56 -4.28
C GLN A 280 -22.58 -3.08 -4.54
N GLU A 281 -21.72 -3.63 -5.38
CA GLU A 281 -21.67 -5.05 -5.74
C GLU A 281 -20.63 -5.83 -4.92
N ILE A 282 -19.86 -5.14 -4.07
CA ILE A 282 -18.79 -5.78 -3.27
C ILE A 282 -19.40 -6.63 -2.18
N GLN A 283 -19.16 -7.93 -2.24
CA GLN A 283 -19.59 -8.89 -1.22
C GLN A 283 -18.58 -9.05 -0.08
N LEU A 284 -17.27 -8.94 -0.38
CA LEU A 284 -16.17 -9.08 0.57
C LEU A 284 -15.46 -7.74 0.76
N LEU A 285 -15.68 -7.12 1.91
CA LEU A 285 -15.00 -5.88 2.31
C LEU A 285 -13.64 -6.21 2.95
N MET A 286 -12.57 -6.15 2.16
CA MET A 286 -11.21 -6.42 2.65
C MET A 286 -10.72 -5.32 3.60
N ALA A 287 -11.13 -4.06 3.39
CA ALA A 287 -10.76 -2.93 4.23
C ALA A 287 -11.23 -3.07 5.69
N GLU A 288 -12.23 -3.89 5.96
CA GLU A 288 -12.74 -4.13 7.31
C GLU A 288 -11.90 -5.13 8.13
N ARG A 289 -10.94 -5.82 7.50
CA ARG A 289 -10.05 -6.76 8.16
C ARG A 289 -8.97 -6.01 8.95
N GLY A 290 -8.61 -6.54 10.13
CA GLY A 290 -7.52 -6.02 10.95
C GLY A 290 -7.75 -4.57 11.39
N LYS A 291 -8.88 -4.31 12.05
CA LYS A 291 -9.20 -2.99 12.63
C LYS A 291 -8.33 -2.65 13.83
#